data_78e1ff0649c7ee1aab8dbcbdafc22f76
#
_entry.id   78e1ff0649c7ee1aab8dbcbdafc22f76
#
_cell.length_a   1.000
_cell.length_b   1.000
_cell.length_c   1.000
_cell.angle_alpha   90.00
_cell.angle_beta   90.00
_cell.angle_gamma   90.00
#
_symmetry.space_group_name_H-M   'P 1'
#
loop_
_entity.id
_entity.type
_entity.pdbx_description
1 polymer ?
#
loop_
_entity_poly.entity_id
_entity_poly.type
_entity_poly.pdbx_seq_one_letter_code
_entity_poly.pdbx_strand_id
1 'polypeptide(L)'
;MYAPTSNAEEAEVEWFYEDLQDLLEVTPKKDVLFIIGDWNAKVGSQETPGVTGKFGLGTRNEAGQRLIEFCQKNALVIANTLFQQHKRRLYTWTSPDGQHRNQVDYILCSQRWRSSIQPAKTRRGADCDSDHELLIAKFKLKLKKVGKTTRPFMYDLNQVPYNYTVEVRNRLKGLDLIDRVPDELWTEVHDIVQETGIKTIPKKKKCKKAKWLSEEALQIAVKRREAKSKGEKERYTHLNAEFQRIAR
;
A
#
# COMPACT_ATOMS: atom_id res chain seq x y z
N MET A 1 12.46 -10.90 4.44
CA MET A 1 13.80 -10.68 5.03
C MET A 1 14.18 -11.90 5.83
N TYR A 2 15.45 -12.30 5.80
CA TYR A 2 16.00 -13.43 6.55
C TYR A 2 17.34 -13.01 7.17
N ALA A 3 17.40 -12.94 8.48
CA ALA A 3 18.61 -12.54 9.20
C ALA A 3 19.57 -13.74 9.37
N PRO A 4 20.88 -13.50 9.50
CA PRO A 4 21.84 -14.54 9.80
C PRO A 4 21.47 -15.35 11.04
N THR A 5 21.77 -16.63 11.03
CA THR A 5 21.49 -17.54 12.16
C THR A 5 22.49 -17.33 13.31
N SER A 6 22.22 -17.92 14.47
CA SER A 6 23.10 -17.85 15.64
C SER A 6 24.50 -18.44 15.40
N ASN A 7 24.71 -19.17 14.31
CA ASN A 7 26.00 -19.78 13.95
C ASN A 7 26.76 -18.97 12.87
N ALA A 8 26.20 -17.85 12.43
CA ALA A 8 26.84 -16.99 11.44
C ALA A 8 28.05 -16.26 12.05
N GLU A 9 29.01 -15.93 11.20
CA GLU A 9 30.16 -15.13 11.60
C GLU A 9 29.73 -13.70 11.95
N GLU A 10 30.41 -13.08 12.89
CA GLU A 10 30.11 -11.70 13.34
C GLU A 10 30.10 -10.70 12.16
N ALA A 11 31.03 -10.86 11.22
CA ALA A 11 31.10 -10.02 10.02
C ALA A 11 29.85 -10.14 9.14
N GLU A 12 29.25 -11.33 9.01
CA GLU A 12 28.02 -11.54 8.25
C GLU A 12 26.85 -10.84 8.91
N VAL A 13 26.80 -10.88 10.25
CA VAL A 13 25.76 -10.19 11.04
C VAL A 13 25.90 -8.68 10.92
N GLU A 14 27.12 -8.15 10.97
CA GLU A 14 27.38 -6.72 10.79
C GLU A 14 26.95 -6.24 9.40
N TRP A 15 27.37 -6.90 8.33
CA TRP A 15 26.95 -6.57 6.96
C TRP A 15 25.44 -6.60 6.78
N PHE A 16 24.76 -7.57 7.36
CA PHE A 16 23.30 -7.62 7.32
C PHE A 16 22.64 -6.36 7.91
N TYR A 17 23.12 -5.88 9.06
CA TYR A 17 22.57 -4.68 9.68
C TYR A 17 23.02 -3.39 8.98
N GLU A 18 24.19 -3.36 8.34
CA GLU A 18 24.63 -2.24 7.50
C GLU A 18 23.76 -2.12 6.26
N ASP A 19 23.56 -3.21 5.51
CA ASP A 19 22.66 -3.24 4.34
C ASP A 19 21.25 -2.79 4.71
N LEU A 20 20.77 -3.22 5.87
CA LEU A 20 19.46 -2.81 6.36
C LEU A 20 19.42 -1.32 6.73
N GLN A 21 20.49 -0.78 7.27
CA GLN A 21 20.63 0.64 7.57
C GLN A 21 20.61 1.47 6.29
N ASP A 22 21.32 1.06 5.25
CA ASP A 22 21.35 1.72 3.96
C ASP A 22 19.95 1.76 3.31
N LEU A 23 19.21 0.65 3.37
CA LEU A 23 17.82 0.58 2.91
C LEU A 23 16.90 1.55 3.68
N LEU A 24 17.12 1.72 4.98
CA LEU A 24 16.37 2.66 5.79
C LEU A 24 16.68 4.12 5.45
N GLU A 25 17.93 4.43 5.11
CA GLU A 25 18.35 5.79 4.74
C GLU A 25 17.75 6.24 3.42
N VAL A 26 17.61 5.34 2.46
CA VAL A 26 16.94 5.60 1.17
C VAL A 26 15.41 5.72 1.32
N THR A 27 14.85 5.15 2.39
CA THR A 27 13.39 5.16 2.60
C THR A 27 12.90 6.52 3.11
N PRO A 28 11.93 7.18 2.43
CA PRO A 28 11.43 8.47 2.87
C PRO A 28 10.82 8.42 4.27
N LYS A 29 11.25 9.29 5.19
CA LYS A 29 10.79 9.33 6.60
C LYS A 29 9.27 9.52 6.77
N LYS A 30 8.57 9.97 5.73
CA LYS A 30 7.11 10.17 5.75
C LYS A 30 6.32 8.92 5.41
N ASP A 31 6.97 7.94 4.80
CA ASP A 31 6.32 6.72 4.35
C ASP A 31 6.01 5.77 5.50
N VAL A 32 5.07 4.89 5.26
CA VAL A 32 4.72 3.82 6.21
C VAL A 32 5.67 2.67 5.97
N LEU A 33 6.60 2.47 6.90
CA LEU A 33 7.59 1.41 6.81
C LEU A 33 7.17 0.21 7.67
N PHE A 34 7.21 -0.98 7.06
CA PHE A 34 7.15 -2.27 7.73
C PHE A 34 8.29 -3.15 7.26
N ILE A 35 9.00 -3.76 8.20
CA ILE A 35 10.06 -4.73 7.93
C ILE A 35 9.59 -6.05 8.53
N ILE A 36 9.43 -7.06 7.68
CA ILE A 36 8.85 -8.34 8.07
C ILE A 36 9.83 -9.45 7.68
N GLY A 37 10.04 -10.40 8.57
CA GLY A 37 10.89 -11.54 8.27
C GLY A 37 11.22 -12.41 9.47
N ASP A 38 12.02 -13.43 9.21
CA ASP A 38 12.70 -14.22 10.21
C ASP A 38 14.00 -13.49 10.61
N TRP A 39 14.08 -13.16 11.89
CA TRP A 39 15.20 -12.42 12.44
C TRP A 39 16.21 -13.30 13.17
N ASN A 40 15.95 -14.60 13.25
CA ASN A 40 16.77 -15.57 13.99
C ASN A 40 17.18 -15.10 15.41
N ALA A 41 16.32 -14.28 16.02
CA ALA A 41 16.56 -13.54 17.25
C ALA A 41 15.44 -13.79 18.25
N LYS A 42 15.75 -13.88 19.54
CA LYS A 42 14.76 -13.96 20.61
C LYS A 42 14.74 -12.65 21.39
N VAL A 43 13.68 -11.86 21.21
CA VAL A 43 13.52 -10.57 21.87
C VAL A 43 13.09 -10.73 23.33
N GLY A 44 12.32 -11.79 23.62
CA GLY A 44 11.84 -12.09 24.96
C GLY A 44 10.70 -11.19 25.45
N SER A 45 10.32 -11.38 26.72
CA SER A 45 9.23 -10.66 27.39
C SER A 45 9.69 -9.42 28.16
N GLN A 46 10.99 -9.15 28.20
CA GLN A 46 11.52 -7.96 28.89
C GLN A 46 11.23 -6.71 28.05
N GLU A 47 10.47 -5.79 28.63
CA GLU A 47 10.12 -4.54 27.98
C GLU A 47 11.34 -3.63 27.80
N THR A 48 11.46 -3.07 26.60
CA THR A 48 12.39 -1.98 26.28
C THR A 48 11.56 -0.79 25.82
N PRO A 49 11.51 0.29 26.64
CA PRO A 49 10.65 1.44 26.32
C PRO A 49 10.84 1.97 24.91
N GLY A 50 9.75 2.15 24.19
CA GLY A 50 9.76 2.66 22.81
C GLY A 50 10.04 1.62 21.72
N VAL A 51 10.56 0.43 22.05
CA VAL A 51 10.92 -0.62 21.08
C VAL A 51 10.08 -1.88 21.24
N THR A 52 10.07 -2.46 22.42
CA THR A 52 9.32 -3.68 22.74
C THR A 52 8.29 -3.44 23.81
N GLY A 53 7.20 -4.22 23.78
CA GLY A 53 6.32 -4.39 24.91
C GLY A 53 6.70 -5.62 25.74
N LYS A 54 5.91 -5.91 26.76
CA LYS A 54 6.11 -7.02 27.71
C LYS A 54 5.49 -8.35 27.30
N PHE A 55 5.00 -8.45 26.06
CA PHE A 55 4.24 -9.61 25.62
C PHE A 55 4.98 -10.48 24.60
N GLY A 56 6.31 -10.39 24.54
CA GLY A 56 7.16 -11.31 23.76
C GLY A 56 7.26 -12.69 24.43
N LEU A 57 7.76 -13.69 23.71
CA LEU A 57 7.91 -15.06 24.19
C LEU A 57 9.34 -15.33 24.69
N GLY A 58 9.44 -15.90 25.90
CA GLY A 58 10.69 -16.42 26.44
C GLY A 58 11.68 -15.36 26.92
N THR A 59 12.95 -15.73 26.91
CA THR A 59 14.07 -14.86 27.33
C THR A 59 14.79 -14.29 26.14
N ARG A 60 15.38 -13.12 26.31
CA ARG A 60 16.18 -12.45 25.29
C ARG A 60 17.52 -13.16 25.12
N ASN A 61 17.96 -13.34 23.87
CA ASN A 61 19.31 -13.77 23.53
C ASN A 61 20.12 -12.60 22.95
N GLU A 62 21.38 -12.84 22.64
CA GLU A 62 22.31 -11.84 22.10
C GLU A 62 21.83 -11.26 20.76
N ALA A 63 21.38 -12.09 19.81
CA ALA A 63 20.80 -11.62 18.55
C ALA A 63 19.54 -10.77 18.80
N GLY A 64 18.71 -11.11 19.80
CA GLY A 64 17.55 -10.32 20.20
C GLY A 64 17.93 -8.98 20.81
N GLN A 65 19.01 -8.92 21.56
CA GLN A 65 19.55 -7.67 22.08
C GLN A 65 20.04 -6.75 20.96
N ARG A 66 20.79 -7.30 19.98
CA ARG A 66 21.26 -6.58 18.80
C ARG A 66 20.09 -6.03 17.95
N LEU A 67 19.06 -6.83 17.74
CA LEU A 67 17.85 -6.38 17.05
C LEU A 67 17.17 -5.20 17.79
N ILE A 68 17.11 -5.24 19.10
CA ILE A 68 16.55 -4.15 19.89
C ILE A 68 17.38 -2.88 19.76
N GLU A 69 18.71 -2.98 19.82
CA GLU A 69 19.62 -1.85 19.66
C GLU A 69 19.48 -1.20 18.28
N PHE A 70 19.40 -2.04 17.23
CA PHE A 70 19.09 -1.57 15.87
C PHE A 70 17.75 -0.84 15.81
N CYS A 71 16.71 -1.38 16.44
CA CYS A 71 15.40 -0.74 16.50
C CYS A 71 15.42 0.57 17.28
N GLN A 72 16.21 0.67 18.36
CA GLN A 72 16.39 1.91 19.13
C GLN A 72 17.04 3.00 18.26
N LYS A 73 18.14 2.66 17.60
CA LYS A 73 18.87 3.58 16.72
C LYS A 73 17.98 4.15 15.61
N ASN A 74 17.10 3.32 15.05
CA ASN A 74 16.29 3.66 13.89
C ASN A 74 14.83 4.05 14.22
N ALA A 75 14.48 4.29 15.46
CA ALA A 75 13.14 4.60 15.91
C ALA A 75 12.09 3.60 15.40
N LEU A 76 12.40 2.30 15.47
CA LEU A 76 11.53 1.19 15.13
C LEU A 76 10.91 0.56 16.37
N VAL A 77 9.78 -0.10 16.20
CA VAL A 77 9.06 -0.84 17.23
C VAL A 77 8.78 -2.27 16.77
N ILE A 78 8.89 -3.24 17.66
CA ILE A 78 8.65 -4.66 17.41
C ILE A 78 7.19 -4.97 17.73
N ALA A 79 6.37 -5.03 16.68
CA ALA A 79 4.91 -5.09 16.77
C ALA A 79 4.36 -6.30 17.53
N ASN A 80 4.99 -7.46 17.38
CA ASN A 80 4.57 -8.71 18.02
C ASN A 80 4.55 -8.65 19.55
N THR A 81 5.37 -7.79 20.14
CA THR A 81 5.56 -7.70 21.59
C THR A 81 4.60 -6.72 22.28
N LEU A 82 3.84 -5.95 21.48
CA LEU A 82 3.03 -4.84 22.00
C LEU A 82 1.70 -5.26 22.62
N PHE A 83 1.18 -6.44 22.27
CA PHE A 83 -0.17 -6.83 22.65
C PHE A 83 -0.18 -8.20 23.31
N GLN A 84 -0.96 -8.31 24.37
CA GLN A 84 -1.15 -9.57 25.05
C GLN A 84 -1.83 -10.59 24.12
N GLN A 85 -1.20 -11.76 24.00
CA GLN A 85 -1.72 -12.91 23.25
C GLN A 85 -1.57 -14.17 24.09
N HIS A 86 -2.39 -15.17 23.80
CA HIS A 86 -2.24 -16.49 24.38
C HIS A 86 -0.91 -17.10 23.92
N LYS A 87 -0.15 -17.77 24.80
CA LYS A 87 1.19 -18.35 24.50
C LYS A 87 1.23 -19.13 23.19
N ARG A 88 0.19 -19.91 22.88
CA ARG A 88 0.08 -20.67 21.62
C ARG A 88 -0.05 -19.81 20.34
N ARG A 89 -0.15 -18.49 20.44
CA ARG A 89 -0.23 -17.54 19.32
C ARG A 89 0.99 -16.62 19.25
N LEU A 90 2.00 -16.87 20.07
CA LEU A 90 3.22 -16.08 20.13
C LEU A 90 4.35 -16.72 19.35
N TYR A 91 4.53 -18.05 19.47
CA TYR A 91 5.63 -18.70 18.78
C TYR A 91 5.40 -18.71 17.26
N THR A 92 6.47 -18.52 16.54
CA THR A 92 6.49 -18.43 15.08
C THR A 92 7.26 -19.59 14.46
N TRP A 93 8.06 -20.30 15.23
CA TRP A 93 8.84 -21.45 14.79
C TRP A 93 8.75 -22.60 15.79
N THR A 94 8.75 -23.81 15.26
CA THR A 94 8.77 -25.05 16.05
C THR A 94 9.94 -25.91 15.57
N SER A 95 10.76 -26.40 16.51
CA SER A 95 11.88 -27.28 16.17
C SER A 95 11.38 -28.57 15.50
N PRO A 96 12.21 -29.23 14.66
CA PRO A 96 11.85 -30.46 13.96
C PRO A 96 11.43 -31.61 14.89
N ASP A 97 11.95 -31.64 16.13
CA ASP A 97 11.56 -32.59 17.17
C ASP A 97 10.25 -32.23 17.88
N GLY A 98 9.66 -31.06 17.58
CA GLY A 98 8.42 -30.54 18.17
C GLY A 98 8.53 -30.08 19.63
N GLN A 99 9.72 -30.17 20.26
CA GLN A 99 9.91 -29.89 21.68
C GLN A 99 10.12 -28.41 21.98
N HIS A 100 10.76 -27.68 21.05
CA HIS A 100 11.10 -26.28 21.23
C HIS A 100 10.23 -25.38 20.35
N ARG A 101 9.72 -24.30 20.94
CA ARG A 101 8.90 -23.29 20.25
C ARG A 101 9.41 -21.91 20.57
N ASN A 102 9.81 -21.20 19.53
CA ASN A 102 10.42 -19.88 19.64
C ASN A 102 9.61 -18.82 18.87
N GLN A 103 9.78 -17.59 19.25
CA GLN A 103 9.35 -16.43 18.48
C GLN A 103 10.60 -15.81 17.88
N VAL A 104 10.77 -15.97 16.57
CA VAL A 104 11.93 -15.49 15.80
C VAL A 104 11.53 -14.62 14.62
N ASP A 105 10.27 -14.71 14.17
CA ASP A 105 9.71 -13.83 13.15
C ASP A 105 9.10 -12.60 13.79
N TYR A 106 9.48 -11.45 13.32
CA TYR A 106 8.97 -10.19 13.82
C TYR A 106 8.52 -9.26 12.70
N ILE A 107 7.59 -8.38 13.06
CA ILE A 107 7.13 -7.28 12.25
C ILE A 107 7.63 -6.01 12.93
N LEU A 108 8.56 -5.31 12.28
CA LEU A 108 9.01 -4.01 12.72
C LEU A 108 8.24 -2.91 12.01
N CYS A 109 8.01 -1.81 12.69
CA CYS A 109 7.50 -0.61 12.06
C CYS A 109 8.09 0.63 12.72
N SER A 110 8.08 1.77 12.03
CA SER A 110 8.50 3.03 12.64
C SER A 110 7.59 3.43 13.81
N GLN A 111 8.15 3.96 14.88
CA GLN A 111 7.42 4.38 16.09
C GLN A 111 6.26 5.34 15.79
N ARG A 112 6.41 6.17 14.77
CA ARG A 112 5.37 7.08 14.29
C ARG A 112 4.05 6.36 13.98
N TRP A 113 4.13 5.11 13.48
CA TRP A 113 2.98 4.32 13.06
C TRP A 113 2.54 3.28 14.09
N ARG A 114 3.14 3.28 15.29
CA ARG A 114 2.82 2.34 16.37
C ARG A 114 1.31 2.27 16.68
N SER A 115 0.63 3.40 16.69
CA SER A 115 -0.82 3.48 16.97
C SER A 115 -1.70 2.89 15.85
N SER A 116 -1.12 2.65 14.68
CA SER A 116 -1.83 2.05 13.54
C SER A 116 -1.80 0.53 13.55
N ILE A 117 -0.97 -0.07 14.41
CA ILE A 117 -0.82 -1.52 14.54
C ILE A 117 -1.94 -2.07 15.41
N GLN A 118 -2.55 -3.15 14.96
CA GLN A 118 -3.44 -4.00 15.72
C GLN A 118 -2.69 -5.27 16.17
N PRO A 119 -3.24 -6.07 17.10
CA PRO A 119 -2.55 -7.25 17.61
C PRO A 119 -2.00 -8.17 16.53
N ALA A 120 -0.68 -8.40 16.54
CA ALA A 120 -0.01 -9.40 15.75
C ALA A 120 -0.12 -10.76 16.46
N LYS A 121 -0.33 -11.83 15.69
CA LYS A 121 -0.48 -13.19 16.23
C LYS A 121 -0.20 -14.24 15.17
N THR A 122 0.22 -15.42 15.58
CA THR A 122 0.32 -16.56 14.69
C THR A 122 -1.05 -17.21 14.44
N ARG A 123 -1.24 -17.75 13.25
CA ARG A 123 -2.41 -18.52 12.85
C ARG A 123 -2.00 -19.96 12.63
N ARG A 124 -2.21 -20.79 13.66
CA ARG A 124 -1.97 -22.24 13.61
C ARG A 124 -2.90 -22.91 12.60
N GLY A 125 -2.37 -23.93 11.93
CA GLY A 125 -3.13 -24.71 10.96
C GLY A 125 -3.29 -24.02 9.59
N ALA A 126 -2.54 -22.93 9.33
CA ALA A 126 -2.25 -22.55 7.98
C ALA A 126 -1.13 -23.49 7.52
N ASP A 127 -1.48 -24.51 6.77
CA ASP A 127 -0.53 -25.44 6.18
C ASP A 127 0.25 -24.70 5.09
N CYS A 128 1.48 -24.33 5.43
CA CYS A 128 2.40 -23.61 4.54
C CYS A 128 3.59 -24.50 4.17
N ASP A 129 3.54 -25.77 4.53
CA ASP A 129 4.62 -26.75 4.32
C ASP A 129 5.99 -26.25 4.88
N SER A 130 5.94 -25.65 6.08
CA SER A 130 7.06 -25.01 6.77
C SER A 130 7.00 -25.30 8.27
N ASP A 131 8.15 -25.31 8.92
CA ASP A 131 8.30 -25.33 10.39
C ASP A 131 7.98 -23.98 11.05
N HIS A 132 7.72 -22.92 10.23
CA HIS A 132 7.25 -21.64 10.70
C HIS A 132 5.72 -21.52 10.66
N GLU A 133 5.17 -20.85 11.65
CA GLU A 133 3.74 -20.53 11.75
C GLU A 133 3.43 -19.21 11.03
N LEU A 134 2.32 -19.14 10.33
CA LEU A 134 1.89 -17.91 9.64
C LEU A 134 1.66 -16.76 10.62
N LEU A 135 2.51 -15.74 10.59
CA LEU A 135 2.38 -14.53 11.38
C LEU A 135 1.47 -13.51 10.67
N ILE A 136 0.43 -13.05 11.36
CA ILE A 136 -0.55 -12.11 10.83
C ILE A 136 -0.61 -10.87 11.73
N ALA A 137 -0.51 -9.69 11.12
CA ALA A 137 -0.82 -8.41 11.74
C ALA A 137 -1.83 -7.63 10.90
N LYS A 138 -2.63 -6.79 11.57
CA LYS A 138 -3.53 -5.84 10.91
C LYS A 138 -3.03 -4.43 11.16
N PHE A 139 -3.08 -3.61 10.12
CA PHE A 139 -2.74 -2.19 10.20
C PHE A 139 -3.95 -1.35 9.84
N LYS A 140 -4.22 -0.32 10.63
CA LYS A 140 -5.30 0.64 10.39
C LYS A 140 -4.72 2.03 10.17
N LEU A 141 -4.37 2.32 8.93
CA LEU A 141 -3.83 3.62 8.56
C LEU A 141 -4.95 4.64 8.40
N LYS A 142 -4.84 5.76 9.10
CA LYS A 142 -5.65 6.94 8.87
C LYS A 142 -4.86 7.91 8.00
N LEU A 143 -4.98 7.78 6.71
CA LEU A 143 -4.37 8.74 5.78
C LEU A 143 -5.19 10.03 5.78
N LYS A 144 -4.50 11.18 5.76
CA LYS A 144 -5.15 12.47 5.54
C LYS A 144 -5.84 12.39 4.17
N LYS A 145 -7.14 12.73 4.12
CA LYS A 145 -7.81 12.87 2.82
C LYS A 145 -7.05 13.96 2.06
N VAL A 146 -6.29 13.58 1.07
CA VAL A 146 -5.83 14.51 0.05
C VAL A 146 -7.11 15.05 -0.59
N GLY A 147 -7.29 16.37 -0.56
CA GLY A 147 -8.42 17.01 -1.23
C GLY A 147 -8.51 16.40 -2.63
N LYS A 148 -9.73 16.09 -3.08
CA LYS A 148 -9.92 15.53 -4.43
C LYS A 148 -9.18 16.45 -5.40
N THR A 149 -8.01 16.03 -5.88
CA THR A 149 -7.40 16.66 -7.03
C THR A 149 -8.46 16.60 -8.12
N THR A 150 -8.93 17.76 -8.55
CA THR A 150 -9.80 17.83 -9.71
C THR A 150 -9.07 17.09 -10.82
N ARG A 151 -9.59 15.93 -11.22
CA ARG A 151 -9.00 15.19 -12.34
C ARG A 151 -8.91 16.18 -13.50
N PRO A 152 -7.75 16.30 -14.14
CA PRO A 152 -7.61 17.18 -15.28
C PRO A 152 -8.71 16.88 -16.29
N PHE A 153 -9.24 17.91 -16.92
CA PHE A 153 -10.25 17.72 -17.95
C PHE A 153 -9.67 16.90 -19.08
N MET A 154 -10.35 15.85 -19.48
CA MET A 154 -10.02 15.12 -20.70
C MET A 154 -10.68 15.83 -21.89
N TYR A 155 -9.91 16.10 -22.92
CA TYR A 155 -10.40 16.65 -24.18
C TYR A 155 -10.91 15.53 -25.09
N ASP A 156 -11.92 15.85 -25.92
CA ASP A 156 -12.47 14.86 -26.86
C ASP A 156 -11.69 14.90 -28.19
N LEU A 157 -10.67 14.09 -28.27
CA LEU A 157 -9.81 14.01 -29.47
C LEU A 157 -10.55 13.47 -30.72
N ASN A 158 -11.76 12.93 -30.58
CA ASN A 158 -12.59 12.52 -31.71
C ASN A 158 -13.37 13.71 -32.30
N GLN A 159 -13.39 14.84 -31.62
CA GLN A 159 -14.11 16.06 -32.04
C GLN A 159 -13.15 17.26 -32.11
N VAL A 160 -11.99 17.04 -32.77
CA VAL A 160 -11.03 18.14 -33.01
C VAL A 160 -11.60 19.08 -34.07
N PRO A 161 -11.92 20.33 -33.75
CA PRO A 161 -12.51 21.26 -34.70
C PRO A 161 -11.48 21.77 -35.71
N TYR A 162 -11.90 22.09 -36.91
CA TYR A 162 -11.04 22.57 -37.98
C TYR A 162 -10.25 23.84 -37.61
N ASN A 163 -10.86 24.75 -36.82
CA ASN A 163 -10.19 25.96 -36.32
C ASN A 163 -8.95 25.66 -35.46
N TYR A 164 -8.90 24.50 -34.76
CA TYR A 164 -7.70 24.05 -34.06
C TYR A 164 -6.51 23.93 -35.00
N THR A 165 -6.73 23.22 -36.12
CA THR A 165 -5.66 22.99 -37.11
C THR A 165 -5.18 24.30 -37.76
N VAL A 166 -6.11 25.23 -38.02
CA VAL A 166 -5.80 26.54 -38.58
C VAL A 166 -4.99 27.38 -37.58
N GLU A 167 -5.40 27.45 -36.33
CA GLU A 167 -4.74 28.25 -35.30
C GLU A 167 -3.34 27.72 -34.98
N VAL A 168 -3.18 26.39 -34.80
CA VAL A 168 -1.86 25.77 -34.64
C VAL A 168 -0.93 26.08 -35.82
N ARG A 169 -1.42 25.89 -37.05
CA ARG A 169 -0.64 26.18 -38.26
C ARG A 169 -0.21 27.61 -38.34
N ASN A 170 -1.08 28.57 -38.00
CA ASN A 170 -0.75 30.00 -38.06
C ASN A 170 0.32 30.38 -37.01
N ARG A 171 0.23 29.84 -35.81
CA ARG A 171 1.22 30.07 -34.76
C ARG A 171 2.57 29.42 -35.09
N LEU A 172 2.57 28.18 -35.64
CA LEU A 172 3.81 27.52 -36.03
C LEU A 172 4.52 28.21 -37.21
N LYS A 173 3.77 28.85 -38.12
CA LYS A 173 4.36 29.66 -39.20
C LYS A 173 5.08 30.89 -38.68
N GLY A 174 4.74 31.41 -37.52
CA GLY A 174 5.36 32.54 -36.87
C GLY A 174 6.62 32.19 -36.05
N LEU A 175 6.97 30.90 -35.96
CA LEU A 175 8.18 30.49 -35.23
C LEU A 175 9.42 30.74 -36.06
N ASP A 176 10.41 31.39 -35.46
CA ASP A 176 11.75 31.48 -36.02
C ASP A 176 12.48 30.16 -35.77
N LEU A 177 12.91 29.50 -36.85
CA LEU A 177 13.56 28.20 -36.83
C LEU A 177 15.08 28.28 -36.95
N ILE A 178 15.63 29.48 -37.15
CA ILE A 178 17.06 29.68 -37.42
C ILE A 178 17.82 29.84 -36.10
N ASP A 179 18.89 29.07 -35.91
CA ASP A 179 19.86 29.14 -34.79
C ASP A 179 19.28 28.95 -33.37
N ARG A 180 18.19 28.15 -33.24
CA ARG A 180 17.57 27.87 -31.94
C ARG A 180 17.97 26.52 -31.38
N VAL A 181 18.06 26.47 -30.02
CA VAL A 181 18.29 25.21 -29.29
C VAL A 181 17.07 24.32 -29.46
N PRO A 182 17.23 23.01 -29.82
CA PRO A 182 16.12 22.09 -30.07
C PRO A 182 15.13 21.96 -28.91
N ASP A 183 15.62 21.99 -27.66
CA ASP A 183 14.77 21.86 -26.47
C ASP A 183 13.88 23.10 -26.24
N GLU A 184 14.37 24.29 -26.52
CA GLU A 184 13.60 25.54 -26.45
C GLU A 184 12.50 25.55 -27.52
N LEU A 185 12.87 25.18 -28.74
CA LEU A 185 11.90 25.07 -29.83
C LEU A 185 10.82 24.04 -29.55
N TRP A 186 11.20 22.87 -29.00
CA TRP A 186 10.25 21.84 -28.60
C TRP A 186 9.27 22.36 -27.55
N THR A 187 9.76 23.07 -26.54
CA THR A 187 8.92 23.65 -25.48
C THR A 187 7.91 24.64 -26.07
N GLU A 188 8.31 25.49 -26.97
CA GLU A 188 7.43 26.47 -27.60
C GLU A 188 6.39 25.84 -28.52
N VAL A 189 6.76 24.82 -29.29
CA VAL A 189 5.83 24.03 -30.11
C VAL A 189 4.82 23.30 -29.20
N HIS A 190 5.29 22.69 -28.10
CA HIS A 190 4.43 22.02 -27.14
C HIS A 190 3.40 22.97 -26.52
N ASP A 191 3.83 24.17 -26.13
CA ASP A 191 2.96 25.19 -25.52
C ASP A 191 1.91 25.69 -26.51
N ILE A 192 2.28 25.92 -27.76
CA ILE A 192 1.36 26.32 -28.85
C ILE A 192 0.27 25.25 -29.02
N VAL A 193 0.65 23.97 -29.13
CA VAL A 193 -0.27 22.85 -29.31
C VAL A 193 -1.20 22.71 -28.10
N GLN A 194 -0.64 22.80 -26.89
CA GLN A 194 -1.39 22.66 -25.65
C GLN A 194 -2.38 23.81 -25.42
N GLU A 195 -1.93 25.06 -25.54
CA GLU A 195 -2.78 26.24 -25.36
C GLU A 195 -3.93 26.27 -26.38
N THR A 196 -3.60 26.00 -27.64
CA THR A 196 -4.62 25.95 -28.69
C THR A 196 -5.61 24.83 -28.46
N GLY A 197 -5.15 23.65 -28.00
CA GLY A 197 -6.01 22.55 -27.61
C GLY A 197 -6.96 22.88 -26.46
N ILE A 198 -6.46 23.59 -25.45
CA ILE A 198 -7.27 24.04 -24.30
C ILE A 198 -8.41 24.97 -24.73
N LYS A 199 -8.14 25.84 -25.73
CA LYS A 199 -9.09 26.84 -26.21
C LYS A 199 -10.13 26.27 -27.18
N THR A 200 -9.72 25.36 -28.04
CA THR A 200 -10.55 24.98 -29.20
C THR A 200 -11.17 23.58 -29.09
N ILE A 201 -10.50 22.62 -28.42
CA ILE A 201 -10.99 21.24 -28.34
C ILE A 201 -12.04 21.11 -27.22
N PRO A 202 -13.24 20.57 -27.51
CA PRO A 202 -14.26 20.40 -26.50
C PRO A 202 -13.83 19.41 -25.42
N LYS A 203 -14.22 19.72 -24.17
CA LYS A 203 -13.97 18.82 -23.02
C LYS A 203 -14.87 17.59 -23.14
N LYS A 204 -14.30 16.43 -22.96
CA LYS A 204 -15.05 15.15 -22.97
C LYS A 204 -16.11 15.15 -21.87
N LYS A 205 -17.36 14.99 -22.23
CA LYS A 205 -18.44 14.88 -21.25
C LYS A 205 -18.22 13.65 -20.38
N LYS A 206 -18.22 13.81 -19.06
CA LYS A 206 -18.09 12.68 -18.13
C LYS A 206 -19.26 11.73 -18.37
N CYS A 207 -18.97 10.54 -18.89
CA CYS A 207 -19.96 9.50 -18.98
C CYS A 207 -20.34 9.05 -17.56
N LYS A 208 -21.58 9.32 -17.12
CA LYS A 208 -22.08 8.88 -15.81
C LYS A 208 -22.41 7.39 -15.76
N LYS A 209 -22.39 6.72 -16.92
CA LYS A 209 -22.72 5.30 -17.04
C LYS A 209 -21.49 4.44 -16.84
N ALA A 210 -21.58 3.46 -15.94
CA ALA A 210 -20.56 2.43 -15.80
C ALA A 210 -20.57 1.57 -17.08
N LYS A 211 -19.50 1.61 -17.88
CA LYS A 211 -19.37 0.90 -19.16
C LYS A 211 -19.52 -0.62 -19.05
N TRP A 212 -19.37 -1.18 -17.86
CA TRP A 212 -19.47 -2.61 -17.58
C TRP A 212 -20.91 -3.11 -17.31
N LEU A 213 -21.87 -2.19 -17.14
CA LEU A 213 -23.27 -2.51 -16.96
C LEU A 213 -24.03 -2.28 -18.27
N SER A 214 -24.83 -3.26 -18.66
CA SER A 214 -25.77 -3.12 -19.79
C SER A 214 -26.81 -2.04 -19.50
N GLU A 215 -27.45 -1.50 -20.56
CA GLU A 215 -28.53 -0.53 -20.42
C GLU A 215 -29.70 -1.10 -19.60
N GLU A 216 -29.99 -2.39 -19.79
CA GLU A 216 -31.00 -3.15 -19.07
C GLU A 216 -30.69 -3.22 -17.57
N ALA A 217 -29.45 -3.55 -17.21
CA ALA A 217 -29.00 -3.57 -15.81
C ALA A 217 -29.12 -2.18 -15.15
N LEU A 218 -28.86 -1.12 -15.90
CA LEU A 218 -29.01 0.26 -15.40
C LEU A 218 -30.47 0.62 -15.14
N GLN A 219 -31.40 0.20 -16.01
CA GLN A 219 -32.84 0.42 -15.83
C GLN A 219 -33.35 -0.33 -14.58
N ILE A 220 -32.94 -1.59 -14.40
CA ILE A 220 -33.29 -2.37 -13.21
C ILE A 220 -32.73 -1.73 -11.94
N ALA A 221 -31.50 -1.20 -11.98
CA ALA A 221 -30.91 -0.48 -10.86
C ALA A 221 -31.70 0.77 -10.45
N VAL A 222 -32.27 1.49 -11.42
CA VAL A 222 -33.16 2.65 -11.17
C VAL A 222 -34.45 2.19 -10.51
N LYS A 223 -35.16 1.20 -11.10
CA LYS A 223 -36.41 0.65 -10.55
C LYS A 223 -36.20 0.10 -9.13
N ARG A 224 -35.05 -0.53 -8.85
CA ARG A 224 -34.68 -1.02 -7.52
C ARG A 224 -34.56 0.12 -6.50
N ARG A 225 -33.95 1.25 -6.89
CA ARG A 225 -33.87 2.45 -6.02
C ARG A 225 -35.26 3.04 -5.71
N GLU A 226 -36.12 3.08 -6.68
CA GLU A 226 -37.52 3.56 -6.52
C GLU A 226 -38.33 2.64 -5.58
N ALA A 227 -38.24 1.31 -5.78
CA ALA A 227 -38.89 0.34 -4.88
C ALA A 227 -38.38 0.47 -3.43
N LYS A 228 -37.09 0.69 -3.27
CA LYS A 228 -36.49 0.93 -1.95
C LYS A 228 -37.00 2.23 -1.31
N SER A 229 -37.08 3.32 -2.07
CA SER A 229 -37.58 4.60 -1.55
C SER A 229 -39.06 4.59 -1.18
N LYS A 230 -39.85 3.75 -1.85
CA LYS A 230 -41.28 3.53 -1.57
C LYS A 230 -41.57 2.50 -0.48
N GLY A 231 -40.51 1.81 0.03
CA GLY A 231 -40.68 0.79 1.06
C GLY A 231 -41.24 -0.56 0.56
N GLU A 232 -41.32 -0.77 -0.77
CA GLU A 232 -41.85 -1.98 -1.41
C GLU A 232 -40.88 -3.15 -1.31
N LYS A 233 -40.82 -3.82 -0.17
CA LYS A 233 -39.79 -4.86 0.16
C LYS A 233 -39.80 -6.02 -0.83
N GLU A 234 -40.95 -6.58 -1.18
CA GLU A 234 -41.05 -7.73 -2.09
C GLU A 234 -40.53 -7.38 -3.50
N ARG A 235 -40.96 -6.24 -4.02
CA ARG A 235 -40.51 -5.72 -5.31
C ARG A 235 -39.03 -5.41 -5.34
N TYR A 236 -38.48 -4.85 -4.23
CA TYR A 236 -37.04 -4.62 -4.10
C TYR A 236 -36.25 -5.94 -4.14
N THR A 237 -36.73 -6.98 -3.44
CA THR A 237 -36.06 -8.29 -3.41
C THR A 237 -36.04 -8.93 -4.81
N HIS A 238 -37.16 -8.89 -5.53
CA HIS A 238 -37.25 -9.38 -6.90
C HIS A 238 -36.29 -8.65 -7.84
N LEU A 239 -36.33 -7.32 -7.86
CA LEU A 239 -35.47 -6.49 -8.69
C LEU A 239 -33.97 -6.65 -8.34
N ASN A 240 -33.66 -6.94 -7.07
CA ASN A 240 -32.29 -7.20 -6.66
C ASN A 240 -31.76 -8.55 -7.20
N ALA A 241 -32.58 -9.60 -7.17
CA ALA A 241 -32.23 -10.88 -7.77
C ALA A 241 -32.06 -10.79 -9.29
N GLU A 242 -32.95 -10.06 -9.97
CA GLU A 242 -32.87 -9.82 -11.41
C GLU A 242 -31.62 -9.03 -11.80
N PHE A 243 -31.30 -7.98 -11.05
CA PHE A 243 -30.06 -7.21 -11.24
C PHE A 243 -28.82 -8.07 -11.09
N GLN A 244 -28.75 -8.93 -10.08
CA GLN A 244 -27.60 -9.81 -9.87
C GLN A 244 -27.44 -10.84 -10.98
N ARG A 245 -28.54 -11.30 -11.60
CA ARG A 245 -28.50 -12.24 -12.71
C ARG A 245 -27.96 -11.60 -14.00
N ILE A 246 -28.28 -10.32 -14.25
CA ILE A 246 -27.85 -9.59 -15.46
C ILE A 246 -26.45 -8.99 -15.29
N ALA A 247 -26.03 -8.69 -14.05
CA ALA A 247 -24.73 -8.09 -13.76
C ALA A 247 -23.58 -9.10 -13.60
N ARG A 248 -23.86 -10.41 -13.66
CA ARG A 248 -22.87 -11.49 -13.75
C ARG A 248 -22.43 -11.73 -15.17
#